data_125a8761fdd977dc1729a02865b3ab29
#
_entry.id   125a8761fdd977dc1729a02865b3ab29
#
_cell.length_a   1.000
_cell.length_b   1.000
_cell.length_c   1.000
_cell.angle_alpha   90.00
_cell.angle_beta   90.00
_cell.angle_gamma   90.00
#
_symmetry.space_group_name_H-M   'P 1'
#
loop_
_entity.id
_entity.type
_entity.pdbx_description
1 polymer ?
#
loop_
_entity_poly.entity_id
_entity_poly.type
_entity_poly.pdbx_seq_one_letter_code
_entity_poly.pdbx_strand_id
1 'polypeptide(L)'
;MRRALLLLALVALPACRTVYTRPNPSPSLDVAVTQIGNRPVALTFDDGSTRQARRLRLTDSTLVFVGSPSGPDYEVPRERILRLSTTKPGARIVNGVLLTGAGGAAGGYAGAHMEDCSNNTSTVCGLGGLMWGFLAGSVIANVLLNPKWVVVRYDASTARH
;
A
#
# COMPACT_ATOMS: atom_id res chain seq x y z
N MET A 1 28.14 9.09 13.96
CA MET A 1 27.49 7.98 13.22
C MET A 1 26.44 7.22 14.03
N ARG A 2 26.65 6.79 15.29
CA ARG A 2 25.65 6.05 16.10
C ARG A 2 24.30 6.79 16.30
N ARG A 3 24.31 8.12 16.46
CA ARG A 3 23.09 8.93 16.66
C ARG A 3 22.21 9.03 15.38
N ALA A 4 22.85 9.04 14.20
CA ALA A 4 22.12 9.05 12.93
C ALA A 4 21.41 7.71 12.66
N LEU A 5 22.03 6.59 13.02
CA LEU A 5 21.43 5.25 12.91
C LEU A 5 20.22 5.09 13.84
N LEU A 6 20.28 5.63 15.06
CA LEU A 6 19.17 5.61 16.02
C LEU A 6 17.98 6.44 15.53
N LEU A 7 18.23 7.61 14.94
CA LEU A 7 17.18 8.44 14.33
C LEU A 7 16.54 7.75 13.13
N LEU A 8 17.32 7.08 12.27
CA LEU A 8 16.80 6.31 11.15
C LEU A 8 15.94 5.12 11.62
N ALA A 9 16.35 4.43 12.68
CA ALA A 9 15.59 3.32 13.25
C ALA A 9 14.26 3.78 13.87
N LEU A 10 14.24 4.90 14.58
CA LEU A 10 13.02 5.48 15.16
C LEU A 10 12.01 5.94 14.09
N VAL A 11 12.50 6.40 12.93
CA VAL A 11 11.68 6.86 11.82
C VAL A 11 11.12 5.68 11.01
N ALA A 12 11.75 4.51 11.05
CA ALA A 12 11.29 3.31 10.34
C ALA A 12 10.14 2.55 11.02
N LEU A 13 9.92 2.76 12.32
CA LEU A 13 8.89 2.05 13.10
C LEU A 13 7.43 2.27 12.65
N PRO A 14 6.99 3.43 12.12
CA PRO A 14 5.62 3.62 11.65
C PRO A 14 5.30 2.99 10.31
N ALA A 15 6.29 2.48 9.58
CA ALA A 15 6.17 2.08 8.17
C ALA A 15 5.25 0.88 7.90
N CYS A 16 4.98 0.07 8.91
CA CYS A 16 4.14 -1.12 8.78
C CYS A 16 2.67 -0.88 9.15
N ARG A 17 2.23 0.37 9.30
CA ARG A 17 0.86 0.66 9.69
C ARG A 17 -0.11 0.34 8.56
N THR A 18 -0.90 -0.71 8.73
CA THR A 18 -2.04 -1.00 7.87
C THR A 18 -3.25 -0.22 8.38
N VAL A 19 -3.78 0.66 7.55
CA VAL A 19 -5.00 1.43 7.89
C VAL A 19 -6.18 0.68 7.29
N TYR A 20 -7.11 0.24 8.15
CA TYR A 20 -8.35 -0.40 7.74
C TYR A 20 -9.46 0.65 7.69
N THR A 21 -10.10 0.77 6.54
CA THR A 21 -11.35 1.53 6.40
C THR A 21 -12.49 0.55 6.30
N ARG A 22 -13.45 0.61 7.23
CA ARG A 22 -14.64 -0.24 7.22
C ARG A 22 -15.86 0.60 6.84
N PRO A 23 -16.74 0.12 5.95
CA PRO A 23 -18.06 0.72 5.79
C PRO A 23 -18.90 0.43 7.03
N ASN A 24 -19.71 1.37 7.45
CA ASN A 24 -20.67 1.20 8.53
C ASN A 24 -22.06 1.71 8.05
N PRO A 25 -23.05 0.86 7.86
CA PRO A 25 -23.03 -0.60 8.02
C PRO A 25 -22.24 -1.33 6.90
N SER A 26 -21.82 -2.58 7.19
CA SER A 26 -21.19 -3.43 6.18
C SER A 26 -22.23 -3.83 5.10
N PRO A 27 -21.94 -3.68 3.81
CA PRO A 27 -22.85 -4.11 2.76
C PRO A 27 -23.00 -5.65 2.77
N SER A 28 -24.06 -6.16 2.17
CA SER A 28 -24.21 -7.59 1.95
C SER A 28 -23.08 -8.13 1.05
N LEU A 29 -22.84 -9.43 1.14
CA LEU A 29 -21.78 -10.08 0.35
C LEU A 29 -22.00 -9.88 -1.15
N ASP A 30 -23.25 -9.93 -1.61
CA ASP A 30 -23.65 -9.73 -3.01
C ASP A 30 -23.26 -8.33 -3.52
N VAL A 31 -23.60 -7.31 -2.74
CA VAL A 31 -23.25 -5.92 -3.05
C VAL A 31 -21.74 -5.72 -3.06
N ALA A 32 -21.05 -6.31 -2.08
CA ALA A 32 -19.60 -6.22 -2.00
C ALA A 32 -18.90 -6.86 -3.20
N VAL A 33 -19.34 -8.06 -3.62
CA VAL A 33 -18.78 -8.77 -4.78
C VAL A 33 -19.02 -7.97 -6.07
N THR A 34 -20.23 -7.43 -6.25
CA THR A 34 -20.57 -6.59 -7.40
C THR A 34 -19.70 -5.32 -7.47
N GLN A 35 -19.47 -4.66 -6.34
CA GLN A 35 -18.63 -3.45 -6.27
C GLN A 35 -17.14 -3.73 -6.52
N ILE A 36 -16.67 -4.91 -6.16
CA ILE A 36 -15.28 -5.31 -6.37
C ILE A 36 -15.00 -5.57 -7.85
N GLY A 37 -15.94 -6.23 -8.54
CA GLY A 37 -15.79 -6.61 -9.95
C GLY A 37 -14.52 -7.45 -10.17
N ASN A 38 -13.68 -7.05 -11.14
CA ASN A 38 -12.46 -7.78 -11.51
C ASN A 38 -11.21 -7.37 -10.69
N ARG A 39 -11.36 -6.54 -9.66
CA ARG A 39 -10.22 -6.08 -8.86
C ARG A 39 -9.67 -7.20 -7.98
N PRO A 40 -8.34 -7.22 -7.73
CA PRO A 40 -7.76 -8.15 -6.78
C PRO A 40 -8.30 -7.86 -5.38
N VAL A 41 -8.69 -8.91 -4.70
CA VAL A 41 -9.27 -8.88 -3.35
C VAL A 41 -8.58 -9.92 -2.46
N ALA A 42 -8.44 -9.61 -1.18
CA ALA A 42 -8.04 -10.58 -0.19
C ALA A 42 -9.31 -11.13 0.49
N LEU A 43 -9.49 -12.44 0.41
CA LEU A 43 -10.52 -13.22 1.08
C LEU A 43 -9.97 -13.70 2.41
N THR A 44 -10.69 -13.45 3.50
CA THR A 44 -10.38 -14.04 4.81
C THR A 44 -11.49 -15.02 5.15
N PHE A 45 -11.11 -16.24 5.50
CA PHE A 45 -12.03 -17.32 5.82
C PHE A 45 -12.23 -17.46 7.34
N ASP A 46 -13.18 -18.34 7.71
CA ASP A 46 -13.53 -18.68 9.08
C ASP A 46 -12.38 -19.31 9.89
N ASP A 47 -11.46 -20.01 9.20
CA ASP A 47 -10.23 -20.57 9.77
C ASP A 47 -9.11 -19.54 9.97
N GLY A 48 -9.36 -18.25 9.67
CA GLY A 48 -8.38 -17.17 9.73
C GLY A 48 -7.42 -17.12 8.54
N SER A 49 -7.48 -18.09 7.63
CA SER A 49 -6.65 -18.08 6.43
C SER A 49 -7.02 -16.92 5.50
N THR A 50 -6.04 -16.39 4.76
CA THR A 50 -6.28 -15.33 3.80
C THR A 50 -5.70 -15.71 2.45
N ARG A 51 -6.53 -15.60 1.39
CA ARG A 51 -6.13 -15.85 0.01
C ARG A 51 -6.38 -14.64 -0.87
N GLN A 52 -5.51 -14.43 -1.84
CA GLN A 52 -5.72 -13.46 -2.91
C GLN A 52 -6.66 -14.09 -3.94
N ALA A 53 -7.65 -13.30 -4.36
CA ALA A 53 -8.65 -13.73 -5.31
C ALA A 53 -8.92 -12.65 -6.36
N ARG A 54 -9.38 -13.08 -7.52
CA ARG A 54 -9.85 -12.25 -8.62
C ARG A 54 -11.08 -12.90 -9.24
N ARG A 55 -11.83 -12.15 -10.05
CA ARG A 55 -12.99 -12.64 -10.79
C ARG A 55 -13.97 -13.36 -9.87
N LEU A 56 -14.42 -12.65 -8.84
CA LEU A 56 -15.40 -13.19 -7.92
C LEU A 56 -16.73 -13.42 -8.64
N ARG A 57 -17.30 -14.59 -8.50
CA ARG A 57 -18.66 -14.93 -8.92
C ARG A 57 -19.40 -15.52 -7.72
N LEU A 58 -20.54 -14.98 -7.42
CA LEU A 58 -21.39 -15.46 -6.37
C LEU A 58 -22.50 -16.30 -6.97
N THR A 59 -22.69 -17.50 -6.42
CA THR A 59 -23.86 -18.36 -6.65
C THR A 59 -24.73 -18.33 -5.39
N ASP A 60 -25.85 -19.02 -5.39
CA ASP A 60 -26.78 -19.03 -4.25
C ASP A 60 -26.12 -19.49 -2.94
N SER A 61 -25.23 -20.47 -3.00
CA SER A 61 -24.59 -21.08 -1.83
C SER A 61 -23.08 -20.92 -1.76
N THR A 62 -22.42 -20.57 -2.87
CA THR A 62 -20.96 -20.57 -2.95
C THR A 62 -20.40 -19.28 -3.56
N LEU A 63 -19.13 -19.00 -3.25
CA LEU A 63 -18.32 -18.01 -3.93
C LEU A 63 -17.26 -18.73 -4.78
N VAL A 64 -17.28 -18.46 -6.07
CA VAL A 64 -16.27 -18.94 -7.02
C VAL A 64 -15.26 -17.84 -7.27
N PHE A 65 -13.98 -18.15 -7.22
CA PHE A 65 -12.91 -17.20 -7.47
C PHE A 65 -11.67 -17.85 -8.07
N VAL A 66 -10.84 -17.03 -8.71
CA VAL A 66 -9.55 -17.45 -9.27
C VAL A 66 -8.43 -16.89 -8.41
N GLY A 67 -7.53 -17.73 -7.94
CA GLY A 67 -6.41 -17.32 -7.10
C GLY A 67 -5.25 -16.67 -7.88
N SER A 68 -5.07 -17.09 -9.14
CA SER A 68 -4.04 -16.58 -10.07
C SER A 68 -4.68 -16.31 -11.44
N PRO A 69 -4.17 -15.39 -12.27
CA PRO A 69 -4.75 -15.07 -13.58
C PRO A 69 -4.96 -16.30 -14.49
N SER A 70 -4.13 -17.33 -14.35
CA SER A 70 -4.19 -18.58 -15.11
C SER A 70 -4.47 -19.80 -14.23
N GLY A 71 -4.93 -19.60 -13.00
CA GLY A 71 -5.19 -20.66 -12.03
C GLY A 71 -6.59 -21.27 -12.21
N PRO A 72 -6.83 -22.41 -11.55
CA PRO A 72 -8.16 -23.00 -11.51
C PRO A 72 -9.14 -22.14 -10.74
N ASP A 73 -10.41 -22.35 -11.02
CA ASP A 73 -11.51 -21.80 -10.22
C ASP A 73 -11.58 -22.56 -8.87
N TYR A 74 -11.68 -21.78 -7.80
CA TYR A 74 -11.91 -22.30 -6.46
C TYR A 74 -13.34 -21.98 -6.04
N GLU A 75 -14.00 -22.96 -5.48
CA GLU A 75 -15.36 -22.83 -4.97
C GLU A 75 -15.37 -23.00 -3.45
N VAL A 76 -15.97 -22.04 -2.75
CA VAL A 76 -16.01 -22.02 -1.29
C VAL A 76 -17.42 -21.64 -0.82
N PRO A 77 -17.99 -22.33 0.19
CA PRO A 77 -19.26 -21.96 0.79
C PRO A 77 -19.27 -20.50 1.28
N ARG A 78 -20.37 -19.80 1.06
CA ARG A 78 -20.53 -18.36 1.46
C ARG A 78 -20.30 -18.15 2.95
N GLU A 79 -20.72 -19.11 3.77
CA GLU A 79 -20.64 -19.05 5.23
C GLU A 79 -19.21 -19.02 5.76
N ARG A 80 -18.27 -19.59 5.00
CA ARG A 80 -16.85 -19.60 5.35
C ARG A 80 -16.14 -18.28 5.11
N ILE A 81 -16.81 -17.32 4.48
CA ILE A 81 -16.22 -16.04 4.13
C ILE A 81 -16.45 -15.03 5.26
N LEU A 82 -15.41 -14.71 6.01
CA LEU A 82 -15.49 -13.69 7.07
C LEU A 82 -15.32 -12.28 6.54
N ARG A 83 -14.39 -12.09 5.59
CA ARG A 83 -14.06 -10.72 5.16
C ARG A 83 -13.59 -10.66 3.71
N LEU A 84 -14.02 -9.60 3.01
CA LEU A 84 -13.50 -9.17 1.73
C LEU A 84 -12.78 -7.84 1.89
N SER A 85 -11.52 -7.76 1.45
CA SER A 85 -10.75 -6.53 1.52
C SER A 85 -10.00 -6.24 0.22
N THR A 86 -9.97 -4.97 -0.16
CA THR A 86 -9.25 -4.48 -1.34
C THR A 86 -8.16 -3.50 -0.93
N THR A 87 -7.04 -3.49 -1.63
CA THR A 87 -6.00 -2.47 -1.44
C THR A 87 -6.23 -1.31 -2.40
N LYS A 88 -6.05 -0.07 -1.93
CA LYS A 88 -6.05 1.13 -2.79
C LYS A 88 -4.64 1.40 -3.33
N PRO A 89 -4.35 1.11 -4.61
CA PRO A 89 -3.01 1.33 -5.17
C PRO A 89 -2.69 2.80 -5.47
N GLY A 90 -3.70 3.64 -5.73
CA GLY A 90 -3.51 4.98 -6.28
C GLY A 90 -2.77 5.98 -5.38
N ALA A 91 -3.01 5.95 -4.08
CA ALA A 91 -2.36 6.88 -3.15
C ALA A 91 -0.84 6.68 -3.03
N ARG A 92 -0.37 5.46 -3.28
CA ARG A 92 1.06 5.12 -3.22
C ARG A 92 1.88 5.79 -4.32
N ILE A 93 1.36 5.84 -5.54
CA ILE A 93 2.09 6.35 -6.70
C ILE A 93 2.24 7.87 -6.60
N VAL A 94 1.16 8.58 -6.30
CA VAL A 94 1.17 10.04 -6.22
C VAL A 94 2.10 10.52 -5.10
N ASN A 95 1.99 9.96 -3.90
CA ASN A 95 2.85 10.32 -2.78
C ASN A 95 4.32 9.94 -3.04
N GLY A 96 4.57 8.79 -3.67
CA GLY A 96 5.91 8.37 -4.07
C GLY A 96 6.56 9.37 -5.00
N VAL A 97 5.88 9.76 -6.08
CA VAL A 97 6.40 10.71 -7.08
C VAL A 97 6.64 12.09 -6.47
N LEU A 98 5.69 12.62 -5.71
CA LEU A 98 5.82 13.95 -5.09
C LEU A 98 6.98 14.01 -4.09
N LEU A 99 7.12 13.03 -3.22
CA LEU A 99 8.17 13.03 -2.19
C LEU A 99 9.55 12.74 -2.76
N THR A 100 9.64 11.85 -3.75
CA THR A 100 10.90 11.60 -4.45
C THR A 100 11.33 12.84 -5.20
N GLY A 101 10.42 13.53 -5.89
CA GLY A 101 10.69 14.78 -6.59
C GLY A 101 11.12 15.90 -5.65
N ALA A 102 10.39 16.10 -4.55
CA ALA A 102 10.72 17.12 -3.54
C ALA A 102 12.08 16.84 -2.86
N GLY A 103 12.35 15.55 -2.53
CA GLY A 103 13.63 15.12 -1.97
C GLY A 103 14.79 15.39 -2.92
N GLY A 104 14.62 15.08 -4.20
CA GLY A 104 15.61 15.37 -5.24
C GLY A 104 15.89 16.86 -5.37
N ALA A 105 14.86 17.69 -5.45
CA ALA A 105 15.01 19.15 -5.55
C ALA A 105 15.71 19.74 -4.32
N ALA A 106 15.30 19.34 -3.11
CA ALA A 106 15.93 19.80 -1.87
C ALA A 106 17.40 19.35 -1.76
N GLY A 107 17.69 18.09 -2.12
CA GLY A 107 19.04 17.55 -2.11
C GLY A 107 19.95 18.25 -3.13
N GLY A 108 19.44 18.49 -4.35
CA GLY A 108 20.16 19.22 -5.40
C GLY A 108 20.50 20.66 -4.96
N TYR A 109 19.53 21.36 -4.37
CA TYR A 109 19.74 22.70 -3.84
C TYR A 109 20.77 22.71 -2.71
N ALA A 110 20.63 21.82 -1.73
CA ALA A 110 21.59 21.74 -0.62
C ALA A 110 23.01 21.38 -1.10
N GLY A 111 23.12 20.41 -2.03
CA GLY A 111 24.42 20.04 -2.61
C GLY A 111 25.10 21.14 -3.37
N ALA A 112 24.34 21.97 -4.10
CA ALA A 112 24.91 23.11 -4.85
C ALA A 112 25.40 24.25 -3.94
N HIS A 113 24.87 24.36 -2.71
CA HIS A 113 25.17 25.41 -1.75
C HIS A 113 26.14 24.98 -0.63
N MET A 114 26.72 23.79 -0.68
CA MET A 114 27.77 23.40 0.27
C MET A 114 29.03 24.23 0.04
N GLU A 115 29.61 24.76 1.11
CA GLU A 115 30.79 25.64 1.07
C GLU A 115 31.98 25.05 0.31
N ASP A 116 32.22 23.76 0.44
CA ASP A 116 33.29 23.02 -0.25
C ASP A 116 33.06 22.88 -1.77
N CYS A 117 31.85 23.18 -2.25
CA CYS A 117 31.45 23.01 -3.65
C CYS A 117 31.41 24.36 -4.41
N SER A 118 31.72 25.49 -3.77
CA SER A 118 31.58 26.83 -4.36
C SER A 118 32.59 27.14 -5.48
N ASN A 119 33.74 26.46 -5.50
CA ASN A 119 34.81 26.68 -6.45
C ASN A 119 34.87 25.64 -7.56
N ASN A 120 34.18 25.87 -8.68
CA ASN A 120 34.26 25.13 -9.95
C ASN A 120 33.64 23.73 -10.00
N THR A 121 33.10 23.19 -8.91
CA THR A 121 32.50 21.84 -8.84
C THR A 121 31.02 21.83 -8.43
N SER A 122 30.38 23.00 -8.42
CA SER A 122 28.98 23.17 -7.99
C SER A 122 28.00 22.27 -8.72
N THR A 123 28.23 22.02 -10.02
CA THR A 123 27.39 21.14 -10.84
C THR A 123 27.47 19.67 -10.39
N VAL A 124 28.69 19.21 -10.05
CA VAL A 124 28.91 17.81 -9.61
C VAL A 124 28.33 17.61 -8.21
N CYS A 125 28.49 18.57 -7.32
CA CYS A 125 27.91 18.55 -5.98
C CYS A 125 26.39 18.65 -6.03
N GLY A 126 25.84 19.50 -6.89
CA GLY A 126 24.40 19.59 -7.11
C GLY A 126 23.80 18.26 -7.62
N LEU A 127 24.46 17.60 -8.58
CA LEU A 127 24.04 16.27 -9.07
C LEU A 127 24.15 15.21 -7.97
N GLY A 128 25.23 15.20 -7.18
CA GLY A 128 25.37 14.31 -6.04
C GLY A 128 24.27 14.50 -5.01
N GLY A 129 24.00 15.75 -4.63
CA GLY A 129 22.91 16.11 -3.72
C GLY A 129 21.53 15.70 -4.26
N LEU A 130 21.29 15.91 -5.56
CA LEU A 130 20.08 15.49 -6.24
C LEU A 130 19.88 13.98 -6.17
N MET A 131 20.92 13.19 -6.47
CA MET A 131 20.83 11.71 -6.37
C MET A 131 20.54 11.26 -4.93
N TRP A 132 21.25 11.79 -3.94
CA TRP A 132 21.00 11.44 -2.53
C TRP A 132 19.63 11.91 -2.06
N GLY A 133 19.16 13.06 -2.49
CA GLY A 133 17.82 13.55 -2.22
C GLY A 133 16.72 12.67 -2.82
N PHE A 134 16.90 12.20 -4.06
CA PHE A 134 15.98 11.22 -4.67
C PHE A 134 15.95 9.90 -3.91
N LEU A 135 17.10 9.36 -3.53
CA LEU A 135 17.18 8.13 -2.76
C LEU A 135 16.50 8.28 -1.40
N ALA A 136 16.83 9.31 -0.65
CA ALA A 136 16.23 9.60 0.64
C ALA A 136 14.72 9.85 0.54
N GLY A 137 14.28 10.67 -0.42
CA GLY A 137 12.87 10.94 -0.69
C GLY A 137 12.09 9.68 -1.08
N SER A 138 12.69 8.81 -1.89
CA SER A 138 12.10 7.53 -2.28
C SER A 138 11.94 6.58 -1.08
N VAL A 139 12.95 6.49 -0.22
CA VAL A 139 12.88 5.67 1.00
C VAL A 139 11.81 6.22 1.95
N ILE A 140 11.80 7.52 2.20
CA ILE A 140 10.82 8.19 3.05
C ILE A 140 9.41 7.97 2.48
N ALA A 141 9.21 8.17 1.18
CA ALA A 141 7.93 7.97 0.53
C ALA A 141 7.42 6.53 0.65
N ASN A 142 8.29 5.55 0.40
CA ASN A 142 7.88 4.15 0.39
C ASN A 142 7.76 3.54 1.79
N VAL A 143 8.58 3.98 2.73
CA VAL A 143 8.66 3.39 4.07
C VAL A 143 7.76 4.12 5.07
N LEU A 144 7.74 5.46 5.06
CA LEU A 144 7.09 6.26 6.11
C LEU A 144 5.68 6.75 5.77
N LEU A 145 5.46 7.14 4.52
CA LEU A 145 4.26 7.89 4.15
C LEU A 145 3.26 7.08 3.30
N ASN A 146 3.55 5.80 3.07
CA ASN A 146 2.67 4.90 2.35
C ASN A 146 2.09 3.79 3.23
N PRO A 147 1.21 4.11 4.18
CA PRO A 147 0.48 3.06 4.88
C PRO A 147 -0.29 2.22 3.86
N LYS A 148 -0.31 0.91 4.08
CA LYS A 148 -1.11 0.01 3.27
C LYS A 148 -2.58 0.26 3.59
N TRP A 149 -3.27 0.99 2.70
CA TRP A 149 -4.70 1.22 2.83
C TRP A 149 -5.46 -0.04 2.43
N VAL A 150 -6.14 -0.65 3.39
CA VAL A 150 -7.01 -1.79 3.18
C VAL A 150 -8.45 -1.34 3.39
N VAL A 151 -9.24 -1.41 2.33
CA VAL A 151 -10.67 -1.11 2.39
C VAL A 151 -11.40 -2.44 2.58
N VAL A 152 -11.99 -2.63 3.74
CA VAL A 152 -12.87 -3.77 4.01
C VAL A 152 -14.17 -3.51 3.25
N ARG A 153 -14.53 -4.40 2.33
CA ARG A 153 -15.76 -4.30 1.52
C ARG A 153 -16.91 -5.10 2.12
N TYR A 154 -16.59 -6.17 2.84
CA TYR A 154 -17.54 -7.02 3.53
C TYR A 154 -16.91 -7.52 4.83
N ASP A 155 -17.69 -7.59 5.89
CA ASP A 155 -17.30 -8.18 7.17
C ASP A 155 -18.53 -8.87 7.78
N ALA A 156 -18.48 -10.20 7.86
CA ALA A 156 -19.59 -11.00 8.38
C ALA A 156 -19.93 -10.68 9.83
N SER A 157 -18.96 -10.18 10.62
CA SER A 157 -19.20 -9.83 12.02
C SER A 157 -20.12 -8.61 12.18
N THR A 158 -20.18 -7.74 11.17
CA THR A 158 -20.99 -6.53 11.16
C THR A 158 -22.24 -6.62 10.28
N ALA A 159 -22.35 -7.67 9.46
CA ALA A 159 -23.50 -7.89 8.58
C ALA A 159 -24.67 -8.62 9.26
N ARG A 160 -24.48 -9.16 10.49
CA ARG A 160 -25.49 -9.92 11.24
C ARG A 160 -26.33 -9.07 12.19
N HIS A 161 -26.21 -7.76 12.13
CA HIS A 161 -27.03 -6.81 12.85
C HIS A 161 -27.79 -5.98 11.82
#